data_1b40c8fb6df70d894add6a435bdd2d2b
#
_entry.id   1b40c8fb6df70d894add6a435bdd2d2b
#
_cell.length_a   1.000
_cell.length_b   1.000
_cell.length_c   1.000
_cell.angle_alpha   90.00
_cell.angle_beta   90.00
_cell.angle_gamma   90.00
#
_symmetry.space_group_name_H-M   'P 1'
#
loop_
_entity.id
_entity.type
_entity.pdbx_description
1 polymer ?
#
loop_
_entity_poly.entity_id
_entity_poly.type
_entity_poly.pdbx_seq_one_letter_code
_entity_poly.pdbx_strand_id
1 'polypeptide(L)'
;MKLRTALTSVGVMIGTAAIVAMISLSLGLKENAVKSLENWGSLTEMEVAPSYMMPDQKTMRPPDQIKKLNSTAVQELKQVPGVSAVMPTKQLYTDVTLKLGRREANLQLVGVDVQESKNYKKEEVEKGTYLEGPKNEIVVTYEVPRQMRDVEKERREARKRGANNESSGGRGFFPGPGGGEGEGQTVVDMVGKSATLVLTREYYIDNEPKFERKEVRVRVVGQLKKEDRGRWWGGNTAYVPMSLINELNEWVNQDGGRGSWGMYGDDEGTTRIKDRNQKKEIEYDTITVKVASREQVEDTVKRIQNIGYEIYSPAGALEQINQFFFVVQMILGGIAAISLLVASIGIVNTMIMSILERTKEIGIMKVIGASVYNIRWLFLMESGFIGLFGGFAGLGIAFGAVELLNYLGQNSDFLNQFGGGGPMPDSGPTKLAIIPLWLSGFAIGFSFLIGLMAGIFPAFRASRLSPMQAIRSE
;
A
#
# COMPACT_ATOMS: atom_id res chain seq x y z
N MET A 1 -9.46 30.38 -43.20
CA MET A 1 -8.25 29.82 -42.52
C MET A 1 -8.37 29.71 -41.01
N LYS A 2 -8.62 30.77 -40.25
CA LYS A 2 -8.58 30.74 -38.76
C LYS A 2 -9.47 29.66 -38.08
N LEU A 3 -10.67 29.39 -38.62
CA LEU A 3 -11.59 28.41 -38.03
C LEU A 3 -11.10 26.96 -38.18
N ARG A 4 -10.48 26.61 -39.33
CA ARG A 4 -9.97 25.24 -39.58
C ARG A 4 -8.74 24.93 -38.75
N THR A 5 -7.77 25.87 -38.68
CA THR A 5 -6.61 25.69 -37.82
C THR A 5 -6.99 25.63 -36.34
N ALA A 6 -8.01 26.38 -35.93
CA ALA A 6 -8.55 26.28 -34.57
C ALA A 6 -9.15 24.87 -34.32
N LEU A 7 -9.92 24.33 -35.27
CA LEU A 7 -10.55 23.00 -35.13
C LEU A 7 -9.50 21.87 -35.04
N THR A 8 -8.44 21.94 -35.83
CA THR A 8 -7.34 20.96 -35.77
C THR A 8 -6.51 21.07 -34.48
N SER A 9 -6.26 22.33 -34.04
CA SER A 9 -5.61 22.56 -32.73
C SER A 9 -6.45 22.00 -31.59
N VAL A 10 -7.79 22.06 -31.65
CA VAL A 10 -8.68 21.43 -30.66
C VAL A 10 -8.52 19.90 -30.62
N GLY A 11 -8.37 19.25 -31.80
CA GLY A 11 -8.11 17.82 -31.84
C GLY A 11 -6.80 17.43 -31.15
N VAL A 12 -5.71 18.17 -31.38
CA VAL A 12 -4.43 17.97 -30.70
C VAL A 12 -4.54 18.28 -29.20
N MET A 13 -5.24 19.34 -28.85
CA MET A 13 -5.49 19.77 -27.48
C MET A 13 -6.22 18.68 -26.67
N ILE A 14 -7.29 18.10 -27.23
CA ILE A 14 -8.03 17.01 -26.58
C ILE A 14 -7.13 15.78 -26.44
N GLY A 15 -6.39 15.41 -27.48
CA GLY A 15 -5.48 14.26 -27.44
C GLY A 15 -4.40 14.40 -26.40
N THR A 16 -3.74 15.57 -26.33
CA THR A 16 -2.70 15.83 -25.32
C THR A 16 -3.27 15.95 -23.91
N ALA A 17 -4.42 16.60 -23.74
CA ALA A 17 -5.10 16.67 -22.44
C ALA A 17 -5.44 15.26 -21.91
N ALA A 18 -5.99 14.40 -22.78
CA ALA A 18 -6.34 13.04 -22.41
C ALA A 18 -5.10 12.22 -21.99
N ILE A 19 -3.99 12.30 -22.74
CA ILE A 19 -2.74 11.61 -22.40
C ILE A 19 -2.23 12.04 -21.04
N VAL A 20 -2.09 13.36 -20.85
CA VAL A 20 -1.56 13.90 -19.59
C VAL A 20 -2.45 13.52 -18.42
N ALA A 21 -3.77 13.67 -18.55
CA ALA A 21 -4.72 13.32 -17.49
C ALA A 21 -4.68 11.82 -17.13
N MET A 22 -4.65 10.93 -18.13
CA MET A 22 -4.62 9.47 -17.92
C MET A 22 -3.32 9.02 -17.26
N ILE A 23 -2.16 9.51 -17.74
CA ILE A 23 -0.86 9.17 -17.14
C ILE A 23 -0.77 9.74 -15.73
N SER A 24 -1.23 10.96 -15.49
CA SER A 24 -1.24 11.60 -14.17
C SER A 24 -2.11 10.86 -13.17
N LEU A 25 -3.27 10.36 -13.59
CA LEU A 25 -4.13 9.53 -12.75
C LEU A 25 -3.45 8.20 -12.42
N SER A 26 -2.86 7.54 -13.41
CA SER A 26 -2.13 6.28 -13.20
C SER A 26 -0.96 6.46 -12.21
N LEU A 27 -0.20 7.55 -12.34
CA LEU A 27 0.91 7.87 -11.43
C LEU A 27 0.43 8.18 -10.02
N GLY A 28 -0.65 8.95 -9.88
CA GLY A 28 -1.23 9.30 -8.57
C GLY A 28 -1.77 8.07 -7.85
N LEU A 29 -2.52 7.20 -8.54
CA LEU A 29 -3.02 5.95 -7.98
C LEU A 29 -1.89 5.00 -7.59
N LYS A 30 -0.84 4.89 -8.43
CA LYS A 30 0.35 4.11 -8.11
C LYS A 30 1.05 4.63 -6.85
N GLU A 31 1.25 5.95 -6.74
CA GLU A 31 1.87 6.55 -5.55
C GLU A 31 1.06 6.30 -4.29
N ASN A 32 -0.27 6.41 -4.36
CA ASN A 32 -1.15 6.10 -3.25
C ASN A 32 -1.10 4.61 -2.86
N ALA A 33 -1.06 3.70 -3.83
CA ALA A 33 -0.91 2.27 -3.58
C ALA A 33 0.44 1.95 -2.90
N VAL A 34 1.53 2.59 -3.35
CA VAL A 34 2.86 2.44 -2.72
C VAL A 34 2.85 2.98 -1.29
N LYS A 35 2.31 4.18 -1.07
CA LYS A 35 2.16 4.76 0.28
C LYS A 35 1.31 3.88 1.20
N SER A 36 0.23 3.30 0.67
CA SER A 36 -0.59 2.35 1.45
C SER A 36 0.22 1.13 1.87
N LEU A 37 1.08 0.60 0.99
CA LEU A 37 1.95 -0.53 1.33
C LEU A 37 3.05 -0.14 2.35
N GLU A 38 3.62 1.06 2.23
CA GLU A 38 4.57 1.59 3.21
C GLU A 38 3.93 1.73 4.59
N ASN A 39 2.65 2.09 4.64
CA ASN A 39 1.88 2.12 5.88
C ASN A 39 1.58 0.71 6.44
N TRP A 40 1.59 -0.34 5.62
CA TRP A 40 1.40 -1.73 6.08
C TRP A 40 2.64 -2.33 6.74
N GLY A 41 3.83 -1.80 6.45
CA GLY A 41 5.08 -2.27 7.05
C GLY A 41 6.32 -1.75 6.33
N SER A 42 7.48 -1.99 6.94
CA SER A 42 8.75 -1.65 6.30
C SER A 42 8.94 -2.47 5.03
N LEU A 43 9.31 -1.82 3.94
CA LEU A 43 9.60 -2.49 2.67
C LEU A 43 10.83 -3.41 2.73
N THR A 44 11.62 -3.32 3.79
CA THR A 44 12.79 -4.18 4.05
C THR A 44 12.48 -5.30 5.03
N GLU A 45 11.26 -5.38 5.55
CA GLU A 45 10.81 -6.42 6.46
C GLU A 45 9.90 -7.39 5.74
N MET A 46 10.05 -8.67 6.03
CA MET A 46 9.24 -9.74 5.49
C MET A 46 8.89 -10.75 6.58
N GLU A 47 7.69 -11.28 6.52
CA GLU A 47 7.24 -12.35 7.40
C GLU A 47 7.42 -13.69 6.71
N VAL A 48 8.11 -14.59 7.39
CA VAL A 48 8.32 -15.97 6.95
C VAL A 48 7.33 -16.87 7.68
N ALA A 49 6.60 -17.66 6.91
CA ALA A 49 5.62 -18.63 7.39
C ALA A 49 5.93 -20.03 6.84
N PRO A 50 5.37 -21.08 7.46
CA PRO A 50 5.43 -22.41 6.87
C PRO A 50 4.76 -22.42 5.51
N SER A 51 5.37 -23.03 4.51
CA SER A 51 4.74 -23.17 3.19
C SER A 51 3.84 -24.38 3.14
N TYR A 52 2.54 -24.15 3.11
CA TYR A 52 1.52 -25.20 3.02
C TYR A 52 1.20 -25.62 1.58
N MET A 53 1.60 -24.83 0.60
CA MET A 53 1.36 -25.09 -0.81
C MET A 53 2.62 -25.57 -1.52
N MET A 54 2.45 -26.45 -2.50
CA MET A 54 3.54 -26.79 -3.43
C MET A 54 3.90 -25.58 -4.31
N PRO A 55 5.08 -25.56 -4.96
CA PRO A 55 5.48 -24.45 -5.84
C PRO A 55 4.51 -24.17 -6.99
N ASP A 56 3.69 -25.14 -7.38
CA ASP A 56 2.64 -25.01 -8.39
C ASP A 56 1.39 -24.23 -7.89
N GLN A 57 1.32 -23.92 -6.60
CA GLN A 57 0.21 -23.24 -5.91
C GLN A 57 -1.17 -23.91 -6.09
N LYS A 58 -1.19 -25.19 -6.50
CA LYS A 58 -2.43 -25.94 -6.76
C LYS A 58 -2.64 -27.09 -5.78
N THR A 59 -1.56 -27.65 -5.24
CA THR A 59 -1.59 -28.80 -4.35
C THR A 59 -1.03 -28.44 -2.98
N MET A 60 -1.69 -28.95 -1.92
CA MET A 60 -1.18 -28.81 -0.55
C MET A 60 0.04 -29.70 -0.35
N ARG A 61 1.02 -29.24 0.38
CA ARG A 61 2.16 -30.06 0.80
C ARG A 61 1.69 -31.09 1.81
N PRO A 62 2.18 -32.34 1.72
CA PRO A 62 1.99 -33.30 2.79
C PRO A 62 2.53 -32.77 4.12
N PRO A 63 1.88 -33.07 5.26
CA PRO A 63 2.26 -32.52 6.57
C PRO A 63 3.71 -32.80 6.99
N ASP A 64 4.29 -33.89 6.52
CA ASP A 64 5.69 -34.30 6.75
C ASP A 64 6.71 -33.46 5.96
N GLN A 65 6.29 -32.79 4.90
CA GLN A 65 7.12 -31.93 4.06
C GLN A 65 6.99 -30.44 4.41
N ILE A 66 6.11 -30.08 5.33
CA ILE A 66 5.96 -28.71 5.80
C ILE A 66 7.11 -28.40 6.76
N LYS A 67 7.97 -27.46 6.38
CA LYS A 67 9.03 -26.98 7.25
C LYS A 67 8.46 -26.19 8.41
N LYS A 68 8.77 -26.63 9.63
CA LYS A 68 8.37 -25.95 10.84
C LYS A 68 9.28 -24.75 11.13
N LEU A 69 8.70 -23.70 11.71
CA LEU A 69 9.44 -22.56 12.16
C LEU A 69 10.00 -22.83 13.58
N ASN A 70 11.20 -23.34 13.63
CA ASN A 70 11.90 -23.69 14.88
C ASN A 70 13.26 -22.99 14.97
N SER A 71 14.06 -23.35 15.97
CA SER A 71 15.42 -22.81 16.15
C SER A 71 16.33 -23.04 14.94
N THR A 72 16.14 -24.18 14.26
CA THR A 72 16.89 -24.52 13.04
C THR A 72 16.52 -23.57 11.90
N ALA A 73 15.20 -23.27 11.72
CA ALA A 73 14.72 -22.30 10.75
C ALA A 73 15.33 -20.90 10.96
N VAL A 74 15.42 -20.45 12.20
CA VAL A 74 16.07 -19.18 12.54
C VAL A 74 17.54 -19.14 12.11
N GLN A 75 18.28 -20.26 12.31
CA GLN A 75 19.66 -20.35 11.87
C GLN A 75 19.80 -20.40 10.35
N GLU A 76 18.96 -21.18 9.67
CA GLU A 76 18.91 -21.21 8.19
C GLU A 76 18.67 -19.81 7.61
N LEU A 77 17.69 -19.07 8.15
CA LEU A 77 17.35 -17.73 7.68
C LEU A 77 18.46 -16.70 7.94
N LYS A 78 19.19 -16.80 9.06
CA LYS A 78 20.33 -15.92 9.33
C LYS A 78 21.51 -16.12 8.37
N GLN A 79 21.63 -17.30 7.76
CA GLN A 79 22.69 -17.59 6.81
C GLN A 79 22.36 -17.13 5.38
N VAL A 80 21.12 -16.70 5.12
CA VAL A 80 20.73 -16.20 3.80
C VAL A 80 21.40 -14.86 3.52
N PRO A 81 22.14 -14.73 2.41
CA PRO A 81 22.78 -13.46 2.03
C PRO A 81 21.74 -12.35 1.85
N GLY A 82 22.00 -11.19 2.45
CA GLY A 82 21.10 -10.03 2.46
C GLY A 82 20.26 -9.89 3.73
N VAL A 83 20.16 -10.93 4.55
CA VAL A 83 19.48 -10.87 5.85
C VAL A 83 20.33 -10.13 6.87
N SER A 84 19.79 -9.09 7.48
CA SER A 84 20.45 -8.28 8.50
C SER A 84 20.02 -8.66 9.92
N ALA A 85 18.75 -9.05 10.10
CA ALA A 85 18.23 -9.47 11.40
C ALA A 85 17.06 -10.46 11.22
N VAL A 86 16.88 -11.32 12.21
CA VAL A 86 15.81 -12.32 12.23
C VAL A 86 15.14 -12.27 13.60
N MET A 87 13.84 -12.11 13.64
CA MET A 87 13.06 -12.01 14.88
C MET A 87 11.94 -13.07 14.86
N PRO A 88 12.14 -14.20 15.56
CA PRO A 88 11.10 -15.19 15.76
C PRO A 88 10.04 -14.66 16.73
N THR A 89 8.77 -14.84 16.39
CA THR A 89 7.63 -14.42 17.20
C THR A 89 6.65 -15.55 17.43
N LYS A 90 5.97 -15.49 18.58
CA LYS A 90 4.90 -16.41 18.95
C LYS A 90 3.75 -15.64 19.56
N GLN A 91 2.55 -15.84 19.05
CA GLN A 91 1.37 -15.15 19.54
C GLN A 91 0.62 -15.99 20.56
N LEU A 92 -0.09 -15.29 21.45
CA LEU A 92 -1.02 -15.92 22.35
C LEU A 92 -2.45 -15.70 21.83
N TYR A 93 -3.10 -16.77 21.40
CA TYR A 93 -4.45 -16.75 20.82
C TYR A 93 -5.53 -16.86 21.90
N THR A 94 -5.55 -15.92 22.84
CA THR A 94 -6.58 -15.81 23.88
C THR A 94 -6.81 -14.36 24.24
N ASP A 95 -7.95 -14.06 24.88
CA ASP A 95 -8.25 -12.72 25.36
C ASP A 95 -7.34 -12.38 26.53
N VAL A 96 -6.57 -11.31 26.37
CA VAL A 96 -5.67 -10.79 27.40
C VAL A 96 -6.06 -9.36 27.74
N THR A 97 -6.29 -9.12 29.02
CA THR A 97 -6.58 -7.79 29.56
C THR A 97 -5.42 -7.34 30.45
N LEU A 98 -4.85 -6.19 30.14
CA LEU A 98 -3.85 -5.54 30.98
C LEU A 98 -4.54 -4.63 31.98
N LYS A 99 -4.32 -4.87 33.27
CA LYS A 99 -4.85 -4.04 34.37
C LYS A 99 -3.76 -3.21 35.03
N LEU A 100 -3.99 -1.91 35.10
CA LEU A 100 -3.15 -0.97 35.83
C LEU A 100 -4.02 -0.15 36.80
N GLY A 101 -4.10 -0.59 38.06
CA GLY A 101 -5.02 -0.02 39.05
C GLY A 101 -6.47 -0.25 38.64
N ARG A 102 -7.22 0.84 38.38
CA ARG A 102 -8.63 0.78 37.97
C ARG A 102 -8.82 0.77 36.44
N ARG A 103 -7.73 0.89 35.69
CA ARG A 103 -7.77 0.99 34.23
C ARG A 103 -7.43 -0.35 33.61
N GLU A 104 -8.12 -0.66 32.55
CA GLU A 104 -7.97 -1.90 31.79
C GLU A 104 -7.85 -1.60 30.30
N ALA A 105 -7.04 -2.40 29.61
CA ALA A 105 -6.95 -2.41 28.14
C ALA A 105 -6.83 -3.85 27.64
N ASN A 106 -7.56 -4.17 26.59
CA ASN A 106 -7.37 -5.45 25.91
C ASN A 106 -6.16 -5.33 24.99
N LEU A 107 -5.32 -6.36 24.99
CA LEU A 107 -4.11 -6.38 24.18
C LEU A 107 -3.82 -7.78 23.65
N GLN A 108 -3.03 -7.79 22.58
CA GLN A 108 -2.47 -9.01 22.00
C GLN A 108 -1.07 -9.20 22.55
N LEU A 109 -0.77 -10.39 23.09
CA LEU A 109 0.57 -10.74 23.56
C LEU A 109 1.36 -11.42 22.45
N VAL A 110 2.58 -10.91 22.22
CA VAL A 110 3.53 -11.47 21.28
C VAL A 110 4.82 -11.79 22.04
N GLY A 111 5.16 -13.07 22.07
CA GLY A 111 6.43 -13.55 22.62
C GLY A 111 7.55 -13.34 21.61
N VAL A 112 8.67 -12.79 22.09
CA VAL A 112 9.87 -12.53 21.28
C VAL A 112 11.09 -13.10 21.97
N ASP A 113 12.09 -13.50 21.18
CA ASP A 113 13.42 -13.76 21.73
C ASP A 113 14.06 -12.44 22.14
N VAL A 114 14.46 -12.32 23.41
CA VAL A 114 14.95 -11.05 23.98
C VAL A 114 16.22 -10.58 23.29
N GLN A 115 17.13 -11.50 22.94
CA GLN A 115 18.41 -11.14 22.33
C GLN A 115 18.23 -10.70 20.87
N GLU A 116 17.48 -11.46 20.10
CA GLU A 116 17.22 -11.17 18.69
C GLU A 116 16.37 -9.90 18.51
N SER A 117 15.34 -9.77 19.32
CA SER A 117 14.43 -8.63 19.24
C SER A 117 15.05 -7.31 19.72
N LYS A 118 16.05 -7.38 20.62
CA LYS A 118 16.78 -6.18 21.08
C LYS A 118 17.53 -5.52 19.93
N ASN A 119 18.14 -6.30 19.06
CA ASN A 119 18.84 -5.79 17.88
C ASN A 119 17.86 -5.25 16.81
N TYR A 120 16.66 -5.79 16.79
CA TYR A 120 15.63 -5.44 15.81
C TYR A 120 14.85 -4.18 16.18
N LYS A 121 14.42 -4.03 17.46
CA LYS A 121 13.47 -2.99 17.91
C LYS A 121 14.05 -1.97 18.90
N LYS A 122 15.32 -2.01 19.22
CA LYS A 122 15.91 -1.10 20.21
C LYS A 122 15.75 0.38 19.87
N GLU A 123 15.81 0.73 18.58
CA GLU A 123 15.68 2.11 18.11
C GLU A 123 14.22 2.62 18.11
N GLU A 124 13.24 1.73 18.28
CA GLU A 124 11.81 2.03 18.27
C GLU A 124 11.24 2.38 19.66
N VAL A 125 12.06 2.33 20.73
CA VAL A 125 11.60 2.69 22.09
C VAL A 125 11.49 4.20 22.23
N GLU A 126 10.31 4.68 22.66
CA GLU A 126 10.06 6.10 22.97
C GLU A 126 10.38 6.42 24.42
N LYS A 127 9.93 5.54 25.35
CA LYS A 127 10.10 5.72 26.79
C LYS A 127 10.54 4.42 27.44
N GLY A 128 11.48 4.50 28.38
CA GLY A 128 11.99 3.34 29.11
C GLY A 128 13.06 2.57 28.36
N THR A 129 13.08 1.25 28.55
CA THR A 129 14.02 0.33 27.92
C THR A 129 13.29 -0.79 27.18
N TYR A 130 13.98 -1.45 26.26
CA TYR A 130 13.45 -2.68 25.68
C TYR A 130 13.62 -3.85 26.66
N LEU A 131 13.00 -5.01 26.37
CA LEU A 131 13.13 -6.21 27.20
C LEU A 131 14.58 -6.55 27.50
N GLU A 132 14.93 -6.71 28.76
CA GLU A 132 16.26 -7.09 29.20
C GLU A 132 16.27 -8.39 30.01
N GLY A 133 15.16 -8.67 30.68
CA GLY A 133 15.01 -9.84 31.53
C GLY A 133 14.30 -11.01 30.87
N PRO A 134 14.52 -12.23 31.37
CA PRO A 134 13.88 -13.43 30.83
C PRO A 134 12.42 -13.61 31.25
N LYS A 135 11.92 -12.89 32.26
CA LYS A 135 10.57 -13.10 32.82
C LYS A 135 9.94 -11.79 33.32
N ASN A 136 8.61 -11.74 33.17
CA ASN A 136 7.71 -10.73 33.78
C ASN A 136 7.97 -9.28 33.37
N GLU A 137 8.66 -9.05 32.28
CA GLU A 137 8.79 -7.75 31.65
C GLU A 137 7.90 -7.65 30.43
N ILE A 138 7.36 -6.46 30.18
CA ILE A 138 6.50 -6.18 29.05
C ILE A 138 6.84 -4.82 28.45
N VAL A 139 6.91 -4.79 27.11
CA VAL A 139 7.03 -3.57 26.32
C VAL A 139 5.72 -3.39 25.57
N VAL A 140 5.11 -2.23 25.69
CA VAL A 140 3.81 -1.93 25.08
C VAL A 140 3.95 -1.04 23.87
N THR A 141 3.05 -1.19 22.89
CA THR A 141 2.96 -0.28 21.75
C THR A 141 2.40 1.09 22.18
N TYR A 142 2.60 2.09 21.33
CA TYR A 142 2.17 3.46 21.54
C TYR A 142 0.67 3.60 21.88
N GLU A 143 -0.16 2.70 21.34
CA GLU A 143 -1.63 2.77 21.49
C GLU A 143 -2.13 2.27 22.85
N VAL A 144 -1.44 1.31 23.48
CA VAL A 144 -1.90 0.68 24.73
C VAL A 144 -2.16 1.71 25.83
N PRO A 145 -1.26 2.68 26.13
CA PRO A 145 -1.48 3.70 27.15
C PRO A 145 -2.68 4.62 26.87
N ARG A 146 -3.06 4.76 25.60
CA ARG A 146 -4.15 5.61 25.13
C ARG A 146 -5.50 4.92 25.21
N GLN A 147 -5.51 3.60 25.07
CA GLN A 147 -6.73 2.79 25.07
C GLN A 147 -7.11 2.29 26.48
N MET A 148 -6.35 2.67 27.50
CA MET A 148 -6.65 2.34 28.90
C MET A 148 -7.95 3.01 29.38
N ARG A 149 -8.98 2.19 29.64
CA ARG A 149 -10.32 2.62 30.06
C ARG A 149 -10.51 2.43 31.56
N ASP A 150 -11.18 3.36 32.21
CA ASP A 150 -11.67 3.19 33.61
C ASP A 150 -13.06 2.54 33.57
N VAL A 151 -13.06 1.20 33.62
CA VAL A 151 -14.28 0.40 33.51
C VAL A 151 -15.29 0.71 34.62
N GLU A 152 -14.83 1.07 35.83
CA GLU A 152 -15.75 1.46 36.91
C GLU A 152 -16.45 2.80 36.63
N LYS A 153 -15.70 3.75 36.06
CA LYS A 153 -16.26 5.03 35.66
C LYS A 153 -17.28 4.86 34.55
N GLU A 154 -16.94 4.10 33.52
CA GLU A 154 -17.86 3.80 32.42
C GLU A 154 -19.12 3.08 32.89
N ARG A 155 -19.01 2.09 33.79
CA ARG A 155 -20.15 1.40 34.36
C ARG A 155 -21.05 2.33 35.20
N ARG A 156 -20.45 3.26 35.95
CA ARG A 156 -21.21 4.27 36.72
C ARG A 156 -21.91 5.25 35.80
N GLU A 157 -21.28 5.68 34.73
CA GLU A 157 -21.89 6.57 33.74
C GLU A 157 -22.98 5.86 32.92
N ALA A 158 -22.76 4.60 32.52
CA ALA A 158 -23.76 3.77 31.85
C ALA A 158 -25.01 3.56 32.75
N ARG A 159 -24.81 3.29 34.06
CA ARG A 159 -25.93 3.19 35.01
C ARG A 159 -26.71 4.51 35.16
N LYS A 160 -26.02 5.65 35.09
CA LYS A 160 -26.68 6.97 35.11
C LYS A 160 -27.46 7.27 33.83
N ARG A 161 -26.95 6.79 32.67
CA ARG A 161 -27.62 6.94 31.36
C ARG A 161 -28.76 5.92 31.18
N GLY A 162 -28.61 4.70 31.66
CA GLY A 162 -29.64 3.64 31.59
C GLY A 162 -30.86 3.86 32.44
N ALA A 163 -30.82 4.75 33.44
CA ALA A 163 -32.01 5.17 34.20
C ALA A 163 -32.96 6.06 33.38
N ASN A 164 -32.56 6.51 32.17
CA ASN A 164 -33.38 7.41 31.34
C ASN A 164 -33.80 6.83 29.98
N ASN A 165 -33.49 5.58 29.64
CA ASN A 165 -33.85 5.03 28.33
C ASN A 165 -34.10 3.51 28.38
N GLU A 166 -35.28 3.11 28.80
CA GLU A 166 -35.84 1.78 28.47
C GLU A 166 -36.46 1.87 27.07
N SER A 167 -35.69 1.73 26.03
CA SER A 167 -36.16 1.23 24.74
C SER A 167 -35.04 1.34 23.66
N SER A 168 -34.28 0.30 23.48
CA SER A 168 -33.97 -0.21 22.15
C SER A 168 -33.09 -1.47 22.24
N GLY A 169 -33.63 -2.49 21.61
CA GLY A 169 -33.19 -3.87 21.67
C GLY A 169 -31.74 -4.13 21.32
N GLY A 170 -31.29 -5.21 21.88
CA GLY A 170 -29.95 -5.76 21.79
C GLY A 170 -29.31 -5.71 20.43
N ARG A 171 -28.25 -4.95 20.36
CA ARG A 171 -27.13 -5.19 19.48
C ARG A 171 -25.89 -5.18 20.36
N GLY A 172 -25.27 -6.35 20.48
CA GLY A 172 -23.96 -6.47 21.09
C GLY A 172 -23.03 -5.44 20.47
N PHE A 173 -22.61 -4.47 21.26
CA PHE A 173 -21.62 -3.48 20.87
C PHE A 173 -20.25 -4.17 20.85
N PHE A 174 -19.94 -4.80 19.73
CA PHE A 174 -18.54 -5.00 19.36
C PHE A 174 -18.04 -3.65 18.85
N PRO A 175 -17.16 -2.95 19.56
CA PRO A 175 -16.46 -1.83 18.97
C PRO A 175 -15.59 -2.42 17.87
N GLY A 176 -15.98 -2.19 16.64
CA GLY A 176 -15.14 -2.49 15.49
C GLY A 176 -13.76 -1.81 15.65
N PRO A 177 -12.73 -2.24 14.91
CA PRO A 177 -11.36 -1.69 15.00
C PRO A 177 -11.22 -0.22 14.55
N GLY A 178 -12.31 0.55 14.59
CA GLY A 178 -12.39 1.95 14.19
C GLY A 178 -12.95 2.89 15.26
N GLY A 179 -12.79 2.57 16.55
CA GLY A 179 -13.14 3.51 17.64
C GLY A 179 -12.29 4.77 17.53
N GLY A 180 -12.92 5.87 17.06
CA GLY A 180 -12.27 7.15 16.84
C GLY A 180 -11.50 7.65 18.06
N GLU A 181 -10.47 8.46 17.82
CA GLU A 181 -9.81 9.28 18.82
C GLU A 181 -10.86 10.14 19.50
N GLY A 182 -11.34 9.65 20.66
CA GLY A 182 -12.16 10.48 21.54
C GLY A 182 -11.28 11.59 22.08
N GLU A 183 -11.50 12.81 21.63
CA GLU A 183 -10.92 14.00 22.24
C GLU A 183 -11.11 13.92 23.77
N GLY A 184 -10.01 13.73 24.51
CA GLY A 184 -10.01 13.72 25.98
C GLY A 184 -9.52 12.45 26.66
N GLN A 185 -9.01 11.43 25.94
CA GLN A 185 -8.40 10.27 26.59
C GLN A 185 -7.03 10.65 27.17
N THR A 186 -6.93 10.65 28.50
CA THR A 186 -5.67 10.90 29.21
C THR A 186 -4.71 9.74 28.97
N VAL A 187 -3.57 10.03 28.34
CA VAL A 187 -2.49 9.06 28.19
C VAL A 187 -1.99 8.62 29.56
N VAL A 188 -2.01 7.30 29.80
CA VAL A 188 -1.60 6.73 31.08
C VAL A 188 -0.10 6.50 31.06
N ASP A 189 0.63 7.14 31.96
CA ASP A 189 2.05 6.80 32.13
C ASP A 189 2.17 5.42 32.81
N MET A 190 2.72 4.44 32.08
CA MET A 190 2.80 3.03 32.49
C MET A 190 4.23 2.57 32.74
N VAL A 191 5.22 3.24 32.15
CA VAL A 191 6.61 2.80 32.19
C VAL A 191 7.13 2.80 33.63
N GLY A 192 7.79 1.71 34.01
CA GLY A 192 8.29 1.50 35.36
C GLY A 192 7.27 0.95 36.36
N LYS A 193 5.98 0.88 36.02
CA LYS A 193 4.90 0.40 36.89
C LYS A 193 4.66 -1.09 36.76
N SER A 194 4.17 -1.70 37.82
CA SER A 194 3.67 -3.08 37.83
C SER A 194 2.23 -3.11 37.37
N ALA A 195 1.94 -3.96 36.40
CA ALA A 195 0.61 -4.21 35.87
C ALA A 195 0.24 -5.71 36.03
N THR A 196 -1.01 -6.06 35.88
CA THR A 196 -1.49 -7.43 35.94
C THR A 196 -2.07 -7.82 34.60
N LEU A 197 -1.55 -8.89 34.00
CA LEU A 197 -2.16 -9.55 32.83
C LEU A 197 -3.25 -10.49 33.34
N VAL A 198 -4.45 -10.35 32.86
CA VAL A 198 -5.57 -11.25 33.12
C VAL A 198 -5.90 -11.99 31.85
N LEU A 199 -5.72 -13.30 31.90
CA LEU A 199 -6.00 -14.21 30.79
C LEU A 199 -7.27 -15.00 31.12
N THR A 200 -8.09 -15.28 30.13
CA THR A 200 -9.26 -16.12 30.27
C THR A 200 -9.13 -17.28 29.29
N ARG A 201 -9.22 -18.52 29.79
CA ARG A 201 -9.30 -19.71 28.94
C ARG A 201 -10.69 -20.32 29.03
N GLU A 202 -11.17 -20.84 27.93
CA GLU A 202 -12.39 -21.62 27.83
C GLU A 202 -11.99 -23.10 27.68
N TYR A 203 -12.61 -23.95 28.48
CA TYR A 203 -12.48 -25.40 28.36
C TYR A 203 -13.83 -26.09 28.58
N TYR A 204 -13.99 -27.26 28.02
CA TYR A 204 -15.27 -27.98 28.08
C TYR A 204 -15.18 -29.17 29.04
N ILE A 205 -16.11 -29.23 30.00
CA ILE A 205 -16.34 -30.41 30.82
C ILE A 205 -17.77 -30.84 30.55
N ASP A 206 -17.98 -32.12 30.20
CA ASP A 206 -19.31 -32.69 29.90
C ASP A 206 -20.11 -31.84 28.87
N ASN A 207 -19.41 -31.31 27.88
CA ASN A 207 -19.97 -30.43 26.85
C ASN A 207 -20.46 -29.05 27.35
N GLU A 208 -20.19 -28.67 28.60
CA GLU A 208 -20.46 -27.34 29.13
C GLU A 208 -19.20 -26.48 29.13
N PRO A 209 -19.26 -25.23 28.58
CA PRO A 209 -18.12 -24.33 28.59
C PRO A 209 -17.83 -23.82 30.00
N LYS A 210 -16.61 -23.97 30.46
CA LYS A 210 -16.10 -23.39 31.71
C LYS A 210 -15.01 -22.38 31.43
N PHE A 211 -15.02 -21.30 32.19
CA PHE A 211 -14.05 -20.22 32.06
C PHE A 211 -13.15 -20.18 33.29
N GLU A 212 -11.86 -20.21 33.07
CA GLU A 212 -10.86 -20.05 34.12
C GLU A 212 -10.01 -18.80 33.84
N ARG A 213 -9.65 -18.10 34.91
CA ARG A 213 -8.84 -16.88 34.83
C ARG A 213 -7.49 -17.09 35.49
N LYS A 214 -6.42 -16.66 34.82
CA LYS A 214 -5.06 -16.60 35.37
C LYS A 214 -4.61 -15.14 35.41
N GLU A 215 -4.05 -14.76 36.54
CA GLU A 215 -3.47 -13.42 36.72
C GLU A 215 -1.95 -13.52 36.84
N VAL A 216 -1.26 -12.76 36.02
CA VAL A 216 0.21 -12.72 36.01
C VAL A 216 0.67 -11.29 36.20
N ARG A 217 1.51 -11.07 37.23
CA ARG A 217 2.12 -9.74 37.46
C ARG A 217 3.28 -9.53 36.53
N VAL A 218 3.28 -8.39 35.85
CA VAL A 218 4.31 -7.98 34.89
C VAL A 218 4.76 -6.54 35.19
N ARG A 219 5.96 -6.20 34.82
CA ARG A 219 6.48 -4.84 34.89
C ARG A 219 6.55 -4.24 33.49
N VAL A 220 5.94 -3.09 33.28
CA VAL A 220 6.04 -2.35 32.01
C VAL A 220 7.40 -1.65 32.01
N VAL A 221 8.34 -2.13 31.17
CA VAL A 221 9.70 -1.62 31.10
C VAL A 221 9.88 -0.56 30.03
N GLY A 222 9.05 -0.57 28.98
CA GLY A 222 9.14 0.40 27.90
C GLY A 222 7.85 0.55 27.11
N GLN A 223 7.82 1.65 26.37
CA GLN A 223 6.79 1.99 25.40
C GLN A 223 7.46 2.26 24.05
N LEU A 224 6.93 1.66 22.98
CA LEU A 224 7.42 1.89 21.62
C LEU A 224 6.92 3.24 21.08
N LYS A 225 7.65 3.80 20.12
CA LYS A 225 7.25 4.98 19.35
C LYS A 225 5.96 4.71 18.59
N LYS A 226 5.26 5.78 18.23
CA LYS A 226 4.15 5.67 17.27
C LYS A 226 4.72 5.09 15.96
N GLU A 227 4.27 3.91 15.62
CA GLU A 227 4.56 3.36 14.29
C GLU A 227 3.59 4.04 13.31
N ASP A 228 4.11 4.56 12.19
CA ASP A 228 3.29 5.06 11.09
C ASP A 228 2.58 3.92 10.32
N ARG A 229 2.65 2.71 10.87
CA ARG A 229 2.05 1.50 10.30
C ARG A 229 0.56 1.50 10.50
N GLY A 230 -0.16 1.20 9.44
CA GLY A 230 -1.61 1.10 9.45
C GLY A 230 -2.13 0.17 10.55
N ARG A 231 -3.20 0.60 11.16
CA ARG A 231 -3.90 0.10 12.36
C ARG A 231 -4.27 -1.40 12.38
N TRP A 232 -3.97 -2.17 11.33
CA TRP A 232 -4.47 -3.55 11.18
C TRP A 232 -3.67 -4.59 11.97
N TRP A 233 -2.38 -4.37 12.23
CA TRP A 233 -1.50 -5.40 12.82
C TRP A 233 -0.79 -5.01 14.13
N GLY A 234 -0.99 -3.83 14.70
CA GLY A 234 -0.18 -3.39 15.83
C GLY A 234 -0.85 -2.50 16.87
N GLY A 235 -2.15 -2.25 16.80
CA GLY A 235 -2.80 -1.26 17.65
C GLY A 235 -2.59 -1.51 19.16
N ASN A 236 -2.92 -2.67 19.66
CA ASN A 236 -2.88 -3.02 21.09
C ASN A 236 -1.97 -4.22 21.35
N THR A 237 -0.74 -4.14 20.89
CA THR A 237 0.21 -5.24 21.07
C THR A 237 1.16 -4.97 22.23
N ALA A 238 1.49 -6.04 22.95
CA ALA A 238 2.53 -6.00 23.95
C ALA A 238 3.52 -7.15 23.72
N TYR A 239 4.79 -6.81 23.75
CA TYR A 239 5.89 -7.75 23.57
C TYR A 239 6.35 -8.27 24.93
N VAL A 240 6.50 -9.59 25.03
CA VAL A 240 6.95 -10.29 26.24
C VAL A 240 8.07 -11.28 25.89
N PRO A 241 8.88 -11.68 26.88
CA PRO A 241 9.88 -12.71 26.65
C PRO A 241 9.25 -14.04 26.19
N MET A 242 9.92 -14.78 25.31
CA MET A 242 9.48 -16.08 24.80
C MET A 242 9.20 -17.10 25.93
N SER A 243 9.94 -17.01 27.04
CA SER A 243 9.72 -17.88 28.21
C SER A 243 8.32 -17.68 28.81
N LEU A 244 7.87 -16.42 28.93
CA LEU A 244 6.54 -16.11 29.47
C LEU A 244 5.44 -16.58 28.53
N ILE A 245 5.57 -16.29 27.21
CA ILE A 245 4.54 -16.69 26.25
C ILE A 245 4.37 -18.22 26.19
N ASN A 246 5.47 -18.99 26.29
CA ASN A 246 5.40 -20.45 26.31
C ASN A 246 4.69 -20.96 27.57
N GLU A 247 4.97 -20.38 28.75
CA GLU A 247 4.26 -20.74 29.99
C GLU A 247 2.75 -20.43 29.88
N LEU A 248 2.40 -19.30 29.27
CA LEU A 248 0.99 -18.93 29.08
C LEU A 248 0.29 -19.82 28.06
N ASN A 249 0.95 -20.16 26.95
CA ASN A 249 0.41 -21.08 25.95
C ASN A 249 0.23 -22.51 26.52
N GLU A 250 1.16 -22.97 27.35
CA GLU A 250 1.01 -24.25 28.03
C GLU A 250 -0.22 -24.26 28.95
N TRP A 251 -0.44 -23.17 29.68
CA TRP A 251 -1.63 -23.05 30.53
C TRP A 251 -2.92 -22.96 29.73
N VAL A 252 -2.97 -22.21 28.63
CA VAL A 252 -4.15 -22.09 27.77
C VAL A 252 -4.53 -23.45 27.17
N ASN A 253 -3.55 -24.23 26.72
CA ASN A 253 -3.75 -25.50 26.04
C ASN A 253 -3.82 -26.71 27.01
N GLN A 254 -3.78 -26.48 28.31
CA GLN A 254 -3.93 -27.52 29.34
C GLN A 254 -5.37 -28.04 29.34
N ASP A 255 -5.55 -29.35 29.50
CA ASP A 255 -6.86 -30.03 29.63
C ASP A 255 -7.83 -29.80 28.44
N GLY A 256 -7.29 -29.69 27.21
CA GLY A 256 -8.13 -29.48 26.02
C GLY A 256 -8.73 -28.08 25.93
N GLY A 257 -8.19 -27.13 26.69
CA GLY A 257 -8.54 -25.72 26.59
C GLY A 257 -8.31 -25.19 25.16
N ARG A 258 -9.28 -24.46 24.65
CA ARG A 258 -9.17 -23.74 23.38
C ARG A 258 -9.02 -22.27 23.70
N GLY A 259 -8.07 -21.59 23.05
CA GLY A 259 -8.04 -20.13 23.03
C GLY A 259 -9.30 -19.59 22.36
N SER A 260 -9.76 -18.41 22.75
CA SER A 260 -11.00 -17.78 22.26
C SER A 260 -11.08 -17.60 20.74
N TRP A 261 -9.97 -17.75 20.00
CA TRP A 261 -9.85 -17.59 18.55
C TRP A 261 -9.60 -18.91 17.80
N GLY A 262 -9.96 -20.07 18.38
CA GLY A 262 -9.73 -21.41 17.87
C GLY A 262 -10.47 -21.79 16.58
N MET A 263 -10.56 -20.90 15.59
CA MET A 263 -11.19 -21.15 14.30
C MET A 263 -10.19 -21.60 13.20
N TYR A 264 -8.90 -21.62 13.49
CA TYR A 264 -7.83 -22.06 12.56
C TYR A 264 -6.83 -23.01 13.25
N GLY A 265 -7.32 -24.06 13.88
CA GLY A 265 -6.51 -25.13 14.42
C GLY A 265 -7.13 -26.46 14.02
N ASP A 266 -6.34 -27.27 13.37
CA ASP A 266 -6.55 -28.60 12.86
C ASP A 266 -7.75 -29.35 13.45
N ASP A 267 -8.75 -29.57 12.60
CA ASP A 267 -9.97 -30.33 12.82
C ASP A 267 -9.65 -31.84 12.77
N GLU A 268 -8.63 -32.28 13.53
CA GLU A 268 -8.44 -33.68 13.87
C GLU A 268 -8.62 -33.84 15.37
N GLY A 269 -9.89 -34.17 15.74
CA GLY A 269 -10.27 -34.70 17.04
C GLY A 269 -9.55 -36.01 17.39
N THR A 270 -8.25 -35.93 17.57
CA THR A 270 -7.46 -36.98 18.17
C THR A 270 -6.85 -36.46 19.44
N THR A 271 -7.47 -36.84 20.56
CA THR A 271 -6.86 -36.92 21.89
C THR A 271 -5.58 -37.75 21.81
N ARG A 272 -4.51 -37.16 21.24
CA ARG A 272 -3.17 -37.72 21.44
C ARG A 272 -2.70 -37.21 22.79
N ILE A 273 -2.79 -38.11 23.79
CA ILE A 273 -1.95 -38.06 24.99
C ILE A 273 -0.50 -38.10 24.48
N LYS A 274 0.06 -36.93 24.21
CA LYS A 274 1.46 -36.81 23.78
C LYS A 274 2.34 -37.03 25.00
N ASP A 275 3.23 -37.99 24.87
CA ASP A 275 4.29 -38.34 25.83
C ASP A 275 4.91 -37.10 26.47
N ARG A 276 4.84 -37.05 27.79
CA ARG A 276 5.27 -35.95 28.66
C ARG A 276 6.79 -35.76 28.72
N ASN A 277 7.59 -36.53 28.00
CA ASN A 277 9.05 -36.61 28.14
C ASN A 277 9.88 -36.14 26.93
N GLN A 278 9.26 -35.67 25.84
CA GLN A 278 10.04 -35.04 24.77
C GLN A 278 10.15 -33.53 25.06
N LYS A 279 11.38 -33.02 25.18
CA LYS A 279 11.64 -31.56 25.11
C LYS A 279 10.98 -31.04 23.86
N LYS A 280 9.80 -30.40 24.00
CA LYS A 280 9.10 -29.77 22.89
C LYS A 280 10.04 -28.68 22.32
N GLU A 281 10.49 -28.90 21.12
CA GLU A 281 11.17 -27.85 20.36
C GLU A 281 10.21 -26.65 20.24
N ILE A 282 10.74 -25.46 20.49
CA ILE A 282 9.92 -24.23 20.44
C ILE A 282 9.55 -24.01 18.98
N GLU A 283 8.26 -24.12 18.66
CA GLU A 283 7.70 -23.76 17.37
C GLU A 283 7.27 -22.27 17.43
N TYR A 284 7.69 -21.48 16.45
CA TYR A 284 7.31 -20.09 16.28
C TYR A 284 6.13 -20.01 15.31
N ASP A 285 5.28 -19.00 15.45
CA ASP A 285 4.16 -18.78 14.54
C ASP A 285 4.62 -18.05 13.28
N THR A 286 5.47 -17.04 13.46
CA THR A 286 6.07 -16.25 12.38
C THR A 286 7.52 -15.93 12.69
N ILE A 287 8.32 -15.76 11.65
CA ILE A 287 9.69 -15.24 11.77
C ILE A 287 9.78 -14.00 10.89
N THR A 288 9.99 -12.84 11.51
CA THR A 288 10.22 -11.61 10.75
C THR A 288 11.69 -11.50 10.39
N VAL A 289 11.96 -11.31 9.11
CA VAL A 289 13.30 -11.16 8.55
C VAL A 289 13.47 -9.73 8.05
N LYS A 290 14.54 -9.06 8.46
CA LYS A 290 14.91 -7.73 7.98
C LYS A 290 16.08 -7.85 7.00
N VAL A 291 15.94 -7.21 5.86
CA VAL A 291 16.96 -7.14 4.80
C VAL A 291 17.72 -5.82 4.89
N ALA A 292 19.00 -5.83 4.56
CA ALA A 292 19.89 -4.67 4.70
C ALA A 292 19.49 -3.51 3.76
N SER A 293 19.00 -3.80 2.55
CA SER A 293 18.57 -2.79 1.58
C SER A 293 17.36 -3.26 0.78
N ARG A 294 16.59 -2.31 0.25
CA ARG A 294 15.39 -2.57 -0.54
C ARG A 294 15.69 -3.36 -1.83
N GLU A 295 16.83 -3.06 -2.45
CA GLU A 295 17.25 -3.70 -3.71
C GLU A 295 17.51 -5.20 -3.54
N GLN A 296 17.88 -5.63 -2.34
CA GLN A 296 18.19 -7.03 -2.03
C GLN A 296 16.96 -7.85 -1.63
N VAL A 297 15.80 -7.20 -1.42
CA VAL A 297 14.60 -7.87 -0.92
C VAL A 297 14.14 -8.95 -1.88
N GLU A 298 14.04 -8.67 -3.19
CA GLU A 298 13.54 -9.61 -4.18
C GLU A 298 14.43 -10.88 -4.28
N ASP A 299 15.75 -10.70 -4.30
CA ASP A 299 16.69 -11.81 -4.34
C ASP A 299 16.63 -12.64 -3.06
N THR A 300 16.49 -11.97 -1.90
CA THR A 300 16.36 -12.65 -0.60
C THR A 300 15.05 -13.43 -0.52
N VAL A 301 13.93 -12.87 -0.99
CA VAL A 301 12.63 -13.56 -1.09
C VAL A 301 12.78 -14.85 -1.89
N LYS A 302 13.35 -14.78 -3.11
CA LYS A 302 13.56 -15.97 -3.97
C LYS A 302 14.43 -17.03 -3.28
N ARG A 303 15.48 -16.63 -2.57
CA ARG A 303 16.37 -17.54 -1.84
C ARG A 303 15.63 -18.26 -0.71
N ILE A 304 14.85 -17.53 0.10
CA ILE A 304 14.10 -18.11 1.22
C ILE A 304 12.97 -19.02 0.71
N GLN A 305 12.28 -18.66 -0.39
CA GLN A 305 11.30 -19.53 -1.04
C GLN A 305 11.92 -20.83 -1.56
N ASN A 306 13.13 -20.78 -2.12
CA ASN A 306 13.87 -21.95 -2.58
C ASN A 306 14.27 -22.89 -1.41
N ILE A 307 14.46 -22.35 -0.21
CA ILE A 307 14.68 -23.15 1.00
C ILE A 307 13.38 -23.88 1.45
N GLY A 308 12.21 -23.40 0.99
CA GLY A 308 10.91 -24.07 1.23
C GLY A 308 10.02 -23.35 2.24
N TYR A 309 10.26 -22.09 2.53
CA TYR A 309 9.37 -21.25 3.33
C TYR A 309 8.49 -20.38 2.44
N GLU A 310 7.35 -19.96 2.96
CA GLU A 310 6.49 -18.95 2.36
C GLU A 310 6.83 -17.57 2.92
N ILE A 311 6.73 -16.53 2.09
CA ILE A 311 7.10 -15.18 2.48
C ILE A 311 5.98 -14.23 2.14
N TYR A 312 5.59 -13.45 3.14
CA TYR A 312 4.71 -12.30 3.01
C TYR A 312 5.56 -11.02 3.14
N SER A 313 5.66 -10.28 2.06
CA SER A 313 6.45 -9.05 2.01
C SER A 313 5.67 -7.94 1.32
N PRO A 314 5.58 -6.74 1.91
CA PRO A 314 5.03 -5.57 1.22
C PRO A 314 5.78 -5.26 -0.09
N ALA A 315 7.09 -5.55 -0.14
CA ALA A 315 7.89 -5.37 -1.35
C ALA A 315 7.45 -6.27 -2.50
N GLY A 316 6.99 -7.51 -2.23
CA GLY A 316 6.43 -8.40 -3.25
C GLY A 316 5.13 -7.85 -3.87
N ALA A 317 4.31 -7.18 -3.08
CA ALA A 317 3.11 -6.51 -3.57
C ALA A 317 3.44 -5.30 -4.47
N LEU A 318 4.57 -4.62 -4.25
CA LEU A 318 5.02 -3.54 -5.11
C LEU A 318 5.26 -3.98 -6.55
N GLU A 319 5.86 -5.17 -6.73
CA GLU A 319 6.10 -5.69 -8.08
C GLU A 319 4.77 -5.96 -8.81
N GLN A 320 3.79 -6.56 -8.12
CA GLN A 320 2.45 -6.78 -8.69
C GLN A 320 1.76 -5.45 -9.04
N ILE A 321 1.88 -4.44 -8.17
CA ILE A 321 1.37 -3.09 -8.43
C ILE A 321 2.07 -2.49 -9.66
N ASN A 322 3.39 -2.58 -9.76
CA ASN A 322 4.14 -2.08 -10.92
C ASN A 322 3.70 -2.75 -12.22
N GLN A 323 3.54 -4.07 -12.23
CA GLN A 323 3.06 -4.83 -13.38
C GLN A 323 1.62 -4.44 -13.77
N PHE A 324 0.74 -4.33 -12.78
CA PHE A 324 -0.64 -3.89 -13.01
C PHE A 324 -0.68 -2.49 -13.64
N PHE A 325 0.01 -1.52 -13.05
CA PHE A 325 0.04 -0.16 -13.59
C PHE A 325 0.76 -0.06 -14.94
N PHE A 326 1.75 -0.91 -15.21
CA PHE A 326 2.37 -1.00 -16.53
C PHE A 326 1.34 -1.42 -17.59
N VAL A 327 0.52 -2.43 -17.32
CA VAL A 327 -0.55 -2.87 -18.24
C VAL A 327 -1.58 -1.75 -18.43
N VAL A 328 -2.01 -1.10 -17.35
CA VAL A 328 -2.94 0.04 -17.41
C VAL A 328 -2.35 1.17 -18.26
N GLN A 329 -1.08 1.53 -18.06
CA GLN A 329 -0.42 2.56 -18.85
C GLN A 329 -0.28 2.18 -20.33
N MET A 330 -0.04 0.91 -20.65
CA MET A 330 -0.01 0.42 -22.02
C MET A 330 -1.37 0.58 -22.71
N ILE A 331 -2.46 0.23 -22.03
CA ILE A 331 -3.82 0.37 -22.57
C ILE A 331 -4.16 1.86 -22.77
N LEU A 332 -3.96 2.68 -21.74
CA LEU A 332 -4.24 4.11 -21.81
C LEU A 332 -3.36 4.82 -22.85
N GLY A 333 -2.08 4.45 -22.93
CA GLY A 333 -1.16 4.93 -23.95
C GLY A 333 -1.58 4.55 -25.36
N GLY A 334 -2.14 3.35 -25.55
CA GLY A 334 -2.70 2.91 -26.83
C GLY A 334 -3.89 3.75 -27.27
N ILE A 335 -4.85 4.01 -26.36
CA ILE A 335 -6.00 4.87 -26.62
C ILE A 335 -5.54 6.28 -26.97
N ALA A 336 -4.59 6.79 -26.23
CA ALA A 336 -4.00 8.10 -26.46
C ALA A 336 -3.29 8.20 -27.81
N ALA A 337 -2.55 7.17 -28.21
CA ALA A 337 -1.91 7.11 -29.53
C ALA A 337 -2.93 7.15 -30.66
N ILE A 338 -4.06 6.46 -30.53
CA ILE A 338 -5.16 6.51 -31.51
C ILE A 338 -5.73 7.95 -31.60
N SER A 339 -5.96 8.60 -30.47
CA SER A 339 -6.47 9.99 -30.42
C SER A 339 -5.53 10.95 -31.13
N LEU A 340 -4.22 10.83 -30.92
CA LEU A 340 -3.21 11.63 -31.60
C LEU A 340 -3.08 11.31 -33.07
N LEU A 341 -3.30 10.06 -33.49
CA LEU A 341 -3.32 9.68 -34.89
C LEU A 341 -4.49 10.38 -35.60
N VAL A 342 -5.67 10.39 -34.99
CA VAL A 342 -6.84 11.13 -35.55
C VAL A 342 -6.55 12.64 -35.64
N ALA A 343 -5.93 13.23 -34.60
CA ALA A 343 -5.51 14.63 -34.63
C ALA A 343 -4.50 14.91 -35.74
N SER A 344 -3.54 14.01 -35.95
CA SER A 344 -2.54 14.07 -37.01
C SER A 344 -3.17 14.09 -38.41
N ILE A 345 -4.18 13.25 -38.65
CA ILE A 345 -4.94 13.27 -39.92
C ILE A 345 -5.62 14.64 -40.11
N GLY A 346 -6.16 15.22 -39.02
CA GLY A 346 -6.73 16.56 -39.04
C GLY A 346 -5.71 17.63 -39.48
N ILE A 347 -4.48 17.56 -38.94
CA ILE A 347 -3.38 18.46 -39.32
C ILE A 347 -3.04 18.29 -40.80
N VAL A 348 -2.90 17.05 -41.29
CA VAL A 348 -2.62 16.77 -42.71
C VAL A 348 -3.68 17.40 -43.61
N ASN A 349 -4.96 17.20 -43.31
CA ASN A 349 -6.06 17.76 -44.11
C ASN A 349 -6.04 19.29 -44.12
N THR A 350 -5.82 19.92 -42.96
CA THR A 350 -5.75 21.38 -42.86
C THR A 350 -4.56 21.93 -43.61
N MET A 351 -3.40 21.29 -43.52
CA MET A 351 -2.18 21.70 -44.24
C MET A 351 -2.34 21.56 -45.75
N ILE A 352 -2.93 20.46 -46.24
CA ILE A 352 -3.21 20.29 -47.68
C ILE A 352 -4.07 21.44 -48.18
N MET A 353 -5.14 21.78 -47.46
CA MET A 353 -6.04 22.86 -47.87
C MET A 353 -5.34 24.24 -47.82
N SER A 354 -4.52 24.51 -46.77
CA SER A 354 -3.71 25.73 -46.64
C SER A 354 -2.76 25.88 -47.84
N ILE A 355 -2.14 24.79 -48.26
CA ILE A 355 -1.24 24.75 -49.44
C ILE A 355 -2.02 25.08 -50.71
N LEU A 356 -3.20 24.52 -50.89
CA LEU A 356 -4.06 24.77 -52.07
C LEU A 356 -4.50 26.26 -52.14
N GLU A 357 -4.89 26.82 -51.00
CA GLU A 357 -5.28 28.24 -50.90
C GLU A 357 -4.10 29.20 -51.18
N ARG A 358 -2.85 28.82 -50.83
CA ARG A 358 -1.63 29.61 -51.01
C ARG A 358 -0.77 29.19 -52.21
N THR A 359 -1.33 28.44 -53.14
CA THR A 359 -0.56 27.88 -54.27
C THR A 359 0.13 28.97 -55.10
N LYS A 360 -0.53 30.11 -55.38
CA LYS A 360 0.06 31.29 -56.10
C LYS A 360 1.25 31.86 -55.32
N GLU A 361 1.13 32.04 -53.99
CA GLU A 361 2.22 32.57 -53.17
C GLU A 361 3.47 31.65 -53.19
N ILE A 362 3.25 30.31 -53.11
CA ILE A 362 4.32 29.33 -53.24
C ILE A 362 4.99 29.40 -54.62
N GLY A 363 4.19 29.58 -55.66
CA GLY A 363 4.71 29.77 -57.04
C GLY A 363 5.59 31.00 -57.17
N ILE A 364 5.13 32.15 -56.64
CA ILE A 364 5.88 33.40 -56.65
C ILE A 364 7.18 33.26 -55.85
N MET A 365 7.15 32.68 -54.63
CA MET A 365 8.36 32.45 -53.84
C MET A 365 9.41 31.66 -54.57
N LYS A 366 9.01 30.63 -55.33
CA LYS A 366 9.95 29.85 -56.18
C LYS A 366 10.53 30.64 -57.35
N VAL A 367 9.71 31.49 -57.99
CA VAL A 367 10.20 32.34 -59.10
C VAL A 367 11.25 33.35 -58.62
N ILE A 368 11.06 33.87 -57.38
CA ILE A 368 12.02 34.82 -56.75
C ILE A 368 13.29 34.09 -56.24
N GLY A 369 13.32 32.75 -56.26
CA GLY A 369 14.52 31.96 -55.92
C GLY A 369 14.47 31.22 -54.59
N ALA A 370 13.31 31.08 -53.92
CA ALA A 370 13.21 30.28 -52.75
C ALA A 370 13.52 28.81 -53.02
N SER A 371 14.43 28.22 -52.23
CA SER A 371 14.79 26.80 -52.35
C SER A 371 13.66 25.90 -51.93
N VAL A 372 13.62 24.68 -52.49
CA VAL A 372 12.69 23.63 -52.11
C VAL A 372 12.77 23.31 -50.60
N TYR A 373 13.96 23.43 -50.05
CA TYR A 373 14.23 23.21 -48.62
C TYR A 373 13.57 24.25 -47.77
N ASN A 374 13.67 25.55 -48.14
CA ASN A 374 13.06 26.66 -47.39
C ASN A 374 11.54 26.52 -47.34
N ILE A 375 10.90 26.12 -48.47
CA ILE A 375 9.45 25.91 -48.52
C ILE A 375 9.03 24.72 -47.64
N ARG A 376 9.80 23.64 -47.62
CA ARG A 376 9.53 22.52 -46.71
C ARG A 376 9.59 22.90 -45.24
N TRP A 377 10.66 23.64 -44.87
CA TRP A 377 10.82 24.09 -43.49
C TRP A 377 9.69 25.03 -43.07
N LEU A 378 9.25 25.91 -43.94
CA LEU A 378 8.14 26.82 -43.67
C LEU A 378 6.87 26.06 -43.25
N PHE A 379 6.47 25.08 -44.07
CA PHE A 379 5.27 24.30 -43.78
C PHE A 379 5.45 23.27 -42.64
N LEU A 380 6.64 22.72 -42.44
CA LEU A 380 6.95 21.90 -41.30
C LEU A 380 6.85 22.69 -39.98
N MET A 381 7.39 23.91 -39.97
CA MET A 381 7.28 24.77 -38.78
C MET A 381 5.85 25.18 -38.53
N GLU A 382 5.05 25.50 -39.58
CA GLU A 382 3.63 25.82 -39.44
C GLU A 382 2.86 24.67 -38.80
N SER A 383 3.06 23.42 -39.25
CA SER A 383 2.42 22.25 -38.65
C SER A 383 2.95 21.94 -37.24
N GLY A 384 4.25 22.15 -37.00
CA GLY A 384 4.86 22.03 -35.68
C GLY A 384 4.24 23.01 -34.67
N PHE A 385 4.04 24.27 -35.06
CA PHE A 385 3.39 25.24 -34.20
C PHE A 385 1.93 24.89 -33.91
N ILE A 386 1.18 24.31 -34.85
CA ILE A 386 -0.17 23.80 -34.57
C ILE A 386 -0.11 22.74 -33.46
N GLY A 387 0.84 21.80 -33.55
CA GLY A 387 1.10 20.82 -32.51
C GLY A 387 1.49 21.45 -31.17
N LEU A 388 2.39 22.43 -31.21
CA LEU A 388 2.89 23.12 -30.01
C LEU A 388 1.75 23.87 -29.27
N PHE A 389 0.97 24.66 -29.98
CA PHE A 389 -0.16 25.38 -29.40
C PHE A 389 -1.26 24.42 -28.88
N GLY A 390 -1.54 23.34 -29.62
CA GLY A 390 -2.42 22.29 -29.17
C GLY A 390 -1.90 21.63 -27.90
N GLY A 391 -0.59 21.36 -27.82
CA GLY A 391 0.08 20.80 -26.66
C GLY A 391 -0.02 21.68 -25.41
N PHE A 392 0.28 22.98 -25.53
CA PHE A 392 0.15 23.92 -24.42
C PHE A 392 -1.30 24.06 -23.94
N ALA A 393 -2.23 24.20 -24.85
CA ALA A 393 -3.66 24.30 -24.51
C ALA A 393 -4.17 22.99 -23.88
N GLY A 394 -3.75 21.83 -24.42
CA GLY A 394 -4.06 20.52 -23.86
C GLY A 394 -3.51 20.32 -22.47
N LEU A 395 -2.26 20.74 -22.24
CA LEU A 395 -1.65 20.70 -20.92
C LEU A 395 -2.42 21.58 -19.91
N GLY A 396 -2.85 22.78 -20.32
CA GLY A 396 -3.66 23.66 -19.47
C GLY A 396 -4.99 23.02 -19.07
N ILE A 397 -5.68 22.34 -20.02
CA ILE A 397 -6.90 21.60 -19.72
C ILE A 397 -6.61 20.41 -18.79
N ALA A 398 -5.51 19.69 -19.04
CA ALA A 398 -5.11 18.57 -18.18
C ALA A 398 -4.87 19.02 -16.73
N PHE A 399 -4.19 20.15 -16.51
CA PHE A 399 -4.01 20.72 -15.18
C PHE A 399 -5.36 21.04 -14.53
N GLY A 400 -6.27 21.68 -15.24
CA GLY A 400 -7.61 21.98 -14.73
C GLY A 400 -8.41 20.71 -14.38
N ALA A 401 -8.36 19.69 -15.26
CA ALA A 401 -9.03 18.42 -15.03
C ALA A 401 -8.45 17.66 -13.84
N VAL A 402 -7.13 17.61 -13.70
CA VAL A 402 -6.45 16.93 -12.58
C VAL A 402 -6.74 17.65 -11.26
N GLU A 403 -6.72 18.98 -11.24
CA GLU A 403 -7.06 19.75 -10.03
C GLU A 403 -8.51 19.54 -9.63
N LEU A 404 -9.43 19.54 -10.61
CA LEU A 404 -10.83 19.23 -10.37
C LEU A 404 -11.03 17.80 -9.81
N LEU A 405 -10.31 16.81 -10.37
CA LEU A 405 -10.34 15.43 -9.87
C LEU A 405 -9.82 15.34 -8.44
N ASN A 406 -8.74 16.02 -8.13
CA ASN A 406 -8.18 16.05 -6.78
C ASN A 406 -9.13 16.74 -5.79
N TYR A 407 -9.76 17.84 -6.19
CA TYR A 407 -10.76 18.55 -5.38
C TYR A 407 -11.99 17.69 -5.10
N LEU A 408 -12.55 17.03 -6.13
CA LEU A 408 -13.68 16.11 -5.99
C LEU A 408 -13.32 14.89 -5.15
N GLY A 409 -12.11 14.35 -5.33
CA GLY A 409 -11.62 13.18 -4.58
C GLY A 409 -11.44 13.45 -3.08
N GLN A 410 -11.05 14.66 -2.71
CA GLN A 410 -10.91 15.05 -1.30
C GLN A 410 -12.27 15.23 -0.60
N ASN A 411 -13.31 15.64 -1.34
CA ASN A 411 -14.61 16.01 -0.78
C ASN A 411 -15.67 14.90 -0.90
N SER A 412 -15.36 13.78 -1.53
CA SER A 412 -16.35 12.73 -1.79
C SER A 412 -16.01 11.43 -1.05
N ASP A 413 -17.05 10.79 -0.49
CA ASP A 413 -17.01 9.38 -0.05
C ASP A 413 -16.74 8.39 -1.21
N PHE A 414 -16.50 8.92 -2.42
CA PHE A 414 -16.24 8.16 -3.62
C PHE A 414 -15.01 7.23 -3.49
N LEU A 415 -13.95 7.72 -2.84
CA LEU A 415 -12.76 6.91 -2.56
C LEU A 415 -13.03 5.80 -1.55
N ASN A 416 -13.91 6.04 -0.57
CA ASN A 416 -14.33 5.03 0.40
C ASN A 416 -15.11 3.90 -0.26
N GLN A 417 -15.80 4.18 -1.34
CA GLN A 417 -16.64 3.20 -2.05
C GLN A 417 -15.85 2.33 -3.04
N PHE A 418 -14.80 2.86 -3.66
CA PHE A 418 -13.97 2.13 -4.63
C PHE A 418 -12.67 1.56 -4.05
N GLY A 419 -12.21 2.06 -2.92
CA GLY A 419 -10.91 1.71 -2.34
C GLY A 419 -10.91 0.58 -1.32
N GLY A 420 -12.07 0.01 -0.95
CA GLY A 420 -12.14 -1.14 -0.01
C GLY A 420 -11.55 -0.92 1.38
N GLY A 421 -11.04 0.26 1.69
CA GLY A 421 -10.54 0.66 2.99
C GLY A 421 -11.13 2.01 3.35
N GLY A 422 -11.84 2.09 4.47
CA GLY A 422 -12.34 3.36 5.01
C GLY A 422 -11.23 4.41 5.13
N PRO A 423 -11.58 5.69 5.31
CA PRO A 423 -10.58 6.75 5.42
C PRO A 423 -9.60 6.37 6.52
N MET A 424 -8.34 6.17 6.14
CA MET A 424 -7.28 6.06 7.14
C MET A 424 -7.18 7.44 7.80
N PRO A 425 -7.43 7.57 9.10
CA PRO A 425 -7.54 8.87 9.77
C PRO A 425 -6.29 9.75 9.72
N ASP A 426 -5.17 9.21 9.28
CA ASP A 426 -3.86 9.88 9.25
C ASP A 426 -3.24 10.00 7.83
N SER A 427 -3.91 9.51 6.79
CA SER A 427 -3.47 9.81 5.43
C SER A 427 -3.92 11.23 5.11
N GLY A 428 -3.00 12.19 5.13
CA GLY A 428 -3.24 13.56 4.65
C GLY A 428 -3.88 13.54 3.26
N PRO A 429 -4.32 14.69 2.72
CA PRO A 429 -5.09 14.77 1.49
C PRO A 429 -4.38 14.01 0.36
N THR A 430 -4.90 12.84 0.03
CA THR A 430 -4.34 11.98 -1.01
C THR A 430 -4.68 12.56 -2.38
N LYS A 431 -3.67 12.97 -3.13
CA LYS A 431 -3.87 13.41 -4.51
C LYS A 431 -4.13 12.21 -5.39
N LEU A 432 -5.30 12.17 -6.04
CA LEU A 432 -5.68 11.10 -6.98
C LEU A 432 -4.84 11.10 -8.25
N ALA A 433 -4.42 12.26 -8.72
CA ALA A 433 -3.64 12.43 -9.92
C ALA A 433 -2.51 13.43 -9.68
N ILE A 434 -1.33 13.14 -10.24
CA ILE A 434 -0.12 13.96 -10.08
C ILE A 434 0.48 14.21 -11.45
N ILE A 435 0.72 15.48 -11.78
CA ILE A 435 1.41 15.87 -13.01
C ILE A 435 2.87 16.19 -12.69
N PRO A 436 3.81 15.28 -12.90
CA PRO A 436 5.22 15.58 -12.72
C PRO A 436 5.73 16.52 -13.85
N LEU A 437 6.73 17.34 -13.55
CA LEU A 437 7.28 18.32 -14.50
C LEU A 437 7.81 17.66 -15.78
N TRP A 438 8.40 16.46 -15.69
CA TRP A 438 8.89 15.74 -16.86
C TRP A 438 7.75 15.37 -17.84
N LEU A 439 6.56 15.04 -17.32
CA LEU A 439 5.39 14.69 -18.13
C LEU A 439 4.88 15.92 -18.90
N SER A 440 4.89 17.09 -18.26
CA SER A 440 4.53 18.36 -18.91
C SER A 440 5.46 18.69 -20.07
N GLY A 441 6.77 18.58 -19.87
CA GLY A 441 7.77 18.76 -20.92
C GLY A 441 7.66 17.72 -22.04
N PHE A 442 7.45 16.45 -21.66
CA PHE A 442 7.24 15.36 -22.63
C PHE A 442 5.98 15.60 -23.47
N ALA A 443 4.86 15.98 -22.89
CA ALA A 443 3.60 16.20 -23.59
C ALA A 443 3.71 17.33 -24.63
N ILE A 444 4.35 18.44 -24.28
CA ILE A 444 4.59 19.56 -25.22
C ILE A 444 5.52 19.13 -26.35
N GLY A 445 6.66 18.53 -26.00
CA GLY A 445 7.63 18.07 -27.01
C GLY A 445 7.05 17.01 -27.95
N PHE A 446 6.26 16.09 -27.41
CA PHE A 446 5.60 15.03 -28.17
C PHE A 446 4.51 15.58 -29.11
N SER A 447 3.69 16.52 -28.64
CA SER A 447 2.70 17.23 -29.45
C SER A 447 3.35 17.98 -30.62
N PHE A 448 4.46 18.69 -30.36
CA PHE A 448 5.24 19.36 -31.40
C PHE A 448 5.78 18.37 -32.42
N LEU A 449 6.35 17.26 -31.98
CA LEU A 449 6.88 16.21 -32.85
C LEU A 449 5.78 15.59 -33.73
N ILE A 450 4.57 15.34 -33.19
CA ILE A 450 3.44 14.85 -33.97
C ILE A 450 3.00 15.88 -34.99
N GLY A 451 2.97 17.16 -34.63
CA GLY A 451 2.70 18.24 -35.57
C GLY A 451 3.69 18.25 -36.75
N LEU A 452 4.99 18.12 -36.44
CA LEU A 452 6.03 18.02 -37.46
C LEU A 452 5.82 16.79 -38.37
N MET A 453 5.61 15.61 -37.78
CA MET A 453 5.41 14.37 -38.53
C MET A 453 4.17 14.44 -39.44
N ALA A 454 3.07 14.97 -38.96
CA ALA A 454 1.85 15.19 -39.74
C ALA A 454 2.09 16.16 -40.89
N GLY A 455 2.94 17.16 -40.71
CA GLY A 455 3.31 18.14 -41.73
C GLY A 455 4.25 17.66 -42.81
N ILE A 456 4.95 16.53 -42.62
CA ILE A 456 5.95 16.01 -43.57
C ILE A 456 5.34 15.82 -44.97
N PHE A 457 4.28 15.06 -45.09
CA PHE A 457 3.64 14.74 -46.37
C PHE A 457 3.13 16.00 -47.10
N PRO A 458 2.33 16.88 -46.46
CA PRO A 458 1.90 18.14 -47.08
C PRO A 458 3.07 19.03 -47.51
N ALA A 459 4.08 19.19 -46.67
CA ALA A 459 5.25 20.02 -46.95
C ALA A 459 6.04 19.51 -48.20
N PHE A 460 6.21 18.17 -48.31
CA PHE A 460 6.78 17.59 -49.51
C PHE A 460 5.94 17.88 -50.75
N ARG A 461 4.64 17.79 -50.68
CA ARG A 461 3.72 18.09 -51.79
C ARG A 461 3.81 19.56 -52.21
N ALA A 462 3.78 20.49 -51.24
CA ALA A 462 3.97 21.92 -51.51
C ALA A 462 5.29 22.26 -52.21
N SER A 463 6.37 21.63 -51.73
CA SER A 463 7.71 21.86 -52.27
C SER A 463 7.90 21.33 -53.70
N ARG A 464 7.07 20.43 -54.20
CA ARG A 464 7.14 19.86 -55.55
C ARG A 464 6.22 20.56 -56.58
N LEU A 465 5.39 21.55 -56.16
CA LEU A 465 4.54 22.32 -57.08
C LEU A 465 5.41 23.04 -58.11
N SER A 466 5.03 22.94 -59.40
CA SER A 466 5.78 23.68 -60.45
C SER A 466 5.35 25.15 -60.45
N PRO A 467 6.33 26.10 -60.55
CA PRO A 467 6.03 27.52 -60.54
C PRO A 467 5.01 27.94 -61.59
N MET A 468 5.15 27.36 -62.81
CA MET A 468 4.25 27.69 -63.94
C MET A 468 2.81 27.26 -63.69
N GLN A 469 2.61 26.04 -63.13
CA GLN A 469 1.26 25.52 -62.78
C GLN A 469 0.64 26.34 -61.63
N ALA A 470 1.45 26.72 -60.64
CA ALA A 470 1.02 27.48 -59.47
C ALA A 470 0.53 28.89 -59.81
N ILE A 471 1.09 29.53 -60.80
CA ILE A 471 0.71 30.89 -61.22
C ILE A 471 -0.50 30.86 -62.20
N ARG A 472 -0.69 29.75 -62.96
CA ARG A 472 -1.74 29.61 -63.99
C ARG A 472 -3.04 29.03 -63.41
N SER A 473 -3.03 28.52 -62.17
CA SER A 473 -4.25 28.02 -61.49
C SER A 473 -5.15 29.22 -61.12
N GLU A 474 -6.26 29.39 -61.80
CA GLU A 474 -7.37 30.27 -61.39
C GLU A 474 -8.07 29.69 -60.16
#